data_3488ede236b750d232c50cd7b0f3837b
#
_entry.id   3488ede236b750d232c50cd7b0f3837b
#
_cell.length_a   1.000
_cell.length_b   1.000
_cell.length_c   1.000
_cell.angle_alpha   90.00
_cell.angle_beta   90.00
_cell.angle_gamma   90.00
#
_symmetry.space_group_name_H-M   'P 1'
#
loop_
_entity.id
_entity.type
_entity.pdbx_description
1 polymer ?
#
loop_
_entity_poly.entity_id
_entity_poly.type
_entity_poly.pdbx_seq_one_letter_code
_entity_poly.pdbx_strand_id
1 'polypeptide(L)'
;MRTTNAALFATLLLAVPVGSAAAVDVDHGKILFQACAACHSDRPDALGPSLKGVIGRKSAELEDFRYSNPMKRANLVWDDENLRAFISDPQAKVRGNRMPYGGLTDPEDVADIIAYLKTLK
;
A
#
# COMPACT_ATOMS: atom_id res chain seq x y z
N MET A 1 -12.22 64.74 -33.49
CA MET A 1 -12.90 63.68 -32.70
C MET A 1 -12.19 62.37 -32.96
N ARG A 2 -11.44 61.87 -32.00
CA ARG A 2 -10.73 60.58 -32.10
C ARG A 2 -11.46 59.62 -31.19
N THR A 3 -12.14 58.62 -31.77
CA THR A 3 -12.79 57.52 -31.04
C THR A 3 -11.75 56.45 -30.80
N THR A 4 -11.33 56.26 -29.55
CA THR A 4 -10.45 55.17 -29.11
C THR A 4 -11.35 53.94 -28.81
N ASN A 5 -11.26 52.94 -29.69
CA ASN A 5 -11.85 51.63 -29.43
C ASN A 5 -10.95 50.87 -28.44
N ALA A 6 -11.43 50.73 -27.21
CA ALA A 6 -10.80 49.82 -26.23
C ALA A 6 -11.31 48.39 -26.50
N ALA A 7 -10.42 47.55 -27.02
CA ALA A 7 -10.72 46.11 -27.14
C ALA A 7 -10.57 45.42 -25.77
N LEU A 8 -11.66 44.98 -25.21
CA LEU A 8 -11.65 44.07 -24.01
C LEU A 8 -11.22 42.67 -24.46
N PHE A 9 -10.03 42.30 -24.10
CA PHE A 9 -9.61 40.87 -24.17
C PHE A 9 -10.20 40.14 -22.98
N ALA A 10 -11.25 39.37 -23.21
CA ALA A 10 -11.76 38.43 -22.22
C ALA A 10 -10.84 37.18 -22.17
N THR A 11 -10.04 37.07 -21.14
CA THR A 11 -9.24 35.86 -20.85
C THR A 11 -10.16 34.78 -20.37
N LEU A 12 -10.43 33.79 -21.21
CA LEU A 12 -11.18 32.58 -20.85
C LEU A 12 -10.23 31.65 -20.06
N LEU A 13 -10.38 31.63 -18.74
CA LEU A 13 -9.73 30.64 -17.89
C LEU A 13 -10.41 29.29 -18.13
N LEU A 14 -9.74 28.40 -18.86
CA LEU A 14 -10.09 27.00 -18.96
C LEU A 14 -9.80 26.33 -17.60
N ALA A 15 -10.85 26.03 -16.83
CA ALA A 15 -10.74 25.20 -15.65
C ALA A 15 -10.42 23.77 -16.10
N VAL A 16 -9.21 23.31 -15.85
CA VAL A 16 -8.82 21.91 -16.03
C VAL A 16 -9.49 21.11 -14.92
N PRO A 17 -10.32 20.10 -15.23
CA PRO A 17 -10.89 19.25 -14.18
C PRO A 17 -9.74 18.49 -13.52
N VAL A 18 -9.49 18.75 -12.24
CA VAL A 18 -8.62 17.93 -11.41
C VAL A 18 -9.34 16.61 -11.23
N GLY A 19 -8.86 15.55 -11.88
CA GLY A 19 -9.37 14.19 -11.70
C GLY A 19 -9.26 13.82 -10.23
N SER A 20 -10.39 13.49 -9.60
CA SER A 20 -10.40 12.96 -8.24
C SER A 20 -9.69 11.61 -8.24
N ALA A 21 -8.64 11.46 -7.43
CA ALA A 21 -8.08 10.14 -7.14
C ALA A 21 -9.19 9.29 -6.52
N ALA A 22 -9.33 8.02 -6.96
CA ALA A 22 -10.29 7.09 -6.36
C ALA A 22 -10.03 6.97 -4.86
N ALA A 23 -11.08 7.08 -4.03
CA ALA A 23 -10.98 6.85 -2.60
C ALA A 23 -10.64 5.37 -2.36
N VAL A 24 -9.81 5.09 -1.33
CA VAL A 24 -9.52 3.71 -0.92
C VAL A 24 -10.77 3.01 -0.43
N ASP A 25 -10.90 1.74 -0.76
CA ASP A 25 -12.02 0.88 -0.38
C ASP A 25 -11.57 -0.20 0.60
N VAL A 26 -11.90 0.00 1.88
CA VAL A 26 -11.52 -0.94 2.96
C VAL A 26 -12.22 -2.28 2.81
N ASP A 27 -13.47 -2.31 2.35
CA ASP A 27 -14.23 -3.55 2.17
C ASP A 27 -13.66 -4.35 1.00
N HIS A 28 -13.29 -3.70 -0.10
CA HIS A 28 -12.56 -4.34 -1.19
C HIS A 28 -11.20 -4.87 -0.71
N GLY A 29 -10.46 -4.08 0.07
CA GLY A 29 -9.22 -4.50 0.69
C GLY A 29 -9.37 -5.75 1.57
N LYS A 30 -10.49 -5.86 2.31
CA LYS A 30 -10.82 -7.06 3.09
C LYS A 30 -11.04 -8.30 2.21
N ILE A 31 -11.68 -8.12 1.05
CA ILE A 31 -11.87 -9.22 0.09
C ILE A 31 -10.51 -9.68 -0.46
N LEU A 32 -9.69 -8.74 -0.91
CA LEU A 32 -8.34 -9.02 -1.43
C LEU A 32 -7.44 -9.67 -0.37
N PHE A 33 -7.57 -9.27 0.89
CA PHE A 33 -6.80 -9.81 2.02
C PHE A 33 -7.03 -11.31 2.26
N GLN A 34 -8.09 -11.92 1.75
CA GLN A 34 -8.33 -13.36 1.87
C GLN A 34 -7.14 -14.18 1.34
N ALA A 35 -6.50 -13.73 0.28
CA ALA A 35 -5.27 -14.37 -0.25
C ALA A 35 -4.10 -14.29 0.74
N CYS A 36 -4.04 -13.23 1.53
CA CYS A 36 -3.01 -13.03 2.56
C CYS A 36 -3.31 -13.87 3.82
N ALA A 37 -4.58 -13.89 4.23
CA ALA A 37 -5.05 -14.58 5.43
C ALA A 37 -4.78 -16.09 5.40
N ALA A 38 -4.69 -16.69 4.22
CA ALA A 38 -4.36 -18.11 4.07
C ALA A 38 -3.03 -18.49 4.73
N CYS A 39 -2.06 -17.57 4.73
CA CYS A 39 -0.75 -17.77 5.35
C CYS A 39 -0.57 -16.93 6.62
N HIS A 40 -1.19 -15.76 6.71
CA HIS A 40 -1.07 -14.80 7.82
C HIS A 40 -2.27 -14.89 8.76
N SER A 41 -2.54 -16.09 9.24
CA SER A 41 -3.59 -16.32 10.25
C SER A 41 -3.04 -16.14 11.68
N ASP A 42 -3.95 -16.10 12.67
CA ASP A 42 -3.56 -16.06 14.09
C ASP A 42 -3.20 -17.45 14.67
N ARG A 43 -3.07 -18.45 13.83
CA ARG A 43 -2.71 -19.80 14.26
C ARG A 43 -1.23 -19.89 14.63
N PRO A 44 -0.86 -20.67 15.65
CA PRO A 44 0.56 -20.83 16.05
C PRO A 44 1.43 -21.45 14.96
N ASP A 45 0.83 -22.23 14.05
CA ASP A 45 1.49 -22.92 12.94
C ASP A 45 1.32 -22.20 11.60
N ALA A 46 0.92 -20.93 11.61
CA ALA A 46 0.76 -20.14 10.41
C ALA A 46 2.09 -20.00 9.65
N LEU A 47 2.02 -20.03 8.32
CA LEU A 47 3.19 -19.91 7.45
C LEU A 47 3.81 -18.52 7.46
N GLY A 48 3.03 -17.49 7.73
CA GLY A 48 3.46 -16.09 7.83
C GLY A 48 3.21 -15.52 9.22
N PRO A 49 3.85 -14.40 9.57
CA PRO A 49 3.63 -13.72 10.84
C PRO A 49 2.24 -13.11 10.91
N SER A 50 1.71 -12.92 12.12
CA SER A 50 0.47 -12.16 12.33
C SER A 50 0.61 -10.75 11.76
N LEU A 51 -0.41 -10.30 11.04
CA LEU A 51 -0.48 -8.94 10.49
C LEU A 51 -1.24 -7.96 11.37
N LYS A 52 -1.74 -8.40 12.53
CA LYS A 52 -2.32 -7.50 13.52
C LYS A 52 -1.27 -6.51 14.01
N GLY A 53 -1.58 -5.23 13.92
CA GLY A 53 -0.65 -4.17 14.31
C GLY A 53 0.57 -4.01 13.39
N VAL A 54 0.52 -4.54 12.17
CA VAL A 54 1.65 -4.47 11.23
C VAL A 54 2.01 -3.04 10.83
N ILE A 55 1.02 -2.14 10.78
CA ILE A 55 1.27 -0.73 10.43
C ILE A 55 2.17 -0.08 11.49
N GLY A 56 3.30 0.43 11.05
CA GLY A 56 4.31 1.05 11.92
C GLY A 56 5.24 0.08 12.65
N ARG A 57 5.04 -1.24 12.48
CA ARG A 57 5.90 -2.28 13.07
C ARG A 57 7.23 -2.38 12.32
N LYS A 58 8.30 -2.66 13.04
CA LYS A 58 9.60 -2.95 12.40
C LYS A 58 9.57 -4.32 11.71
N SER A 59 10.33 -4.43 10.63
CA SER A 59 10.53 -5.72 9.98
C SER A 59 11.18 -6.73 10.93
N ALA A 60 10.72 -7.98 10.88
CA ALA A 60 11.21 -9.07 11.73
C ALA A 60 11.09 -8.80 13.24
N GLU A 61 10.09 -8.04 13.68
CA GLU A 61 9.95 -7.63 15.09
C GLU A 61 9.34 -8.71 15.99
N LEU A 62 8.44 -9.56 15.45
CA LEU A 62 7.75 -10.56 16.29
C LEU A 62 8.72 -11.67 16.73
N GLU A 63 8.77 -11.92 18.02
CA GLU A 63 9.68 -12.93 18.61
C GLU A 63 9.20 -14.37 18.39
N ASP A 64 7.89 -14.55 18.20
CA ASP A 64 7.24 -15.86 18.01
C ASP A 64 7.23 -16.34 16.55
N PHE A 65 7.81 -15.58 15.62
CA PHE A 65 7.89 -15.96 14.22
C PHE A 65 9.33 -16.05 13.74
N ARG A 66 9.64 -17.14 13.00
CA ARG A 66 10.97 -17.35 12.42
C ARG A 66 11.08 -16.69 11.07
N TYR A 67 11.62 -15.49 11.02
CA TYR A 67 11.89 -14.75 9.79
C TYR A 67 13.10 -15.28 9.03
N SER A 68 13.13 -15.02 7.70
CA SER A 68 14.33 -15.22 6.89
C SER A 68 15.44 -14.26 7.29
N ASN A 69 16.70 -14.64 7.02
CA ASN A 69 17.84 -13.77 7.29
C ASN A 69 17.76 -12.44 6.51
N PRO A 70 17.37 -12.41 5.23
CA PRO A 70 17.14 -11.13 4.53
C PRO A 70 16.10 -10.24 5.22
N MET A 71 15.00 -10.78 5.71
CA MET A 71 13.99 -10.02 6.44
C MET A 71 14.54 -9.45 7.75
N LYS A 72 15.33 -10.22 8.49
CA LYS A 72 15.98 -9.75 9.73
C LYS A 72 16.95 -8.59 9.48
N ARG A 73 17.60 -8.56 8.32
CA ARG A 73 18.55 -7.51 7.94
C ARG A 73 17.92 -6.33 7.20
N ALA A 74 16.66 -6.41 6.86
CA ALA A 74 16.00 -5.40 6.02
C ALA A 74 15.88 -4.01 6.69
N ASN A 75 15.78 -3.96 8.02
CA ASN A 75 15.67 -2.73 8.81
C ASN A 75 14.57 -1.78 8.29
N LEU A 76 13.41 -2.32 7.97
CA LEU A 76 12.26 -1.56 7.50
C LEU A 76 11.31 -1.23 8.65
N VAL A 77 10.58 -0.15 8.48
CA VAL A 77 9.33 0.09 9.20
C VAL A 77 8.19 -0.12 8.20
N TRP A 78 7.17 -0.89 8.59
CA TRP A 78 6.02 -1.17 7.74
C TRP A 78 5.06 0.03 7.71
N ASP A 79 5.53 1.11 7.08
CA ASP A 79 4.72 2.27 6.71
C ASP A 79 4.05 2.05 5.34
N ASP A 80 3.25 3.01 4.90
CA ASP A 80 2.52 2.92 3.63
C ASP A 80 3.47 2.71 2.43
N GLU A 81 4.59 3.38 2.39
CA GLU A 81 5.56 3.30 1.28
C GLU A 81 6.21 1.91 1.22
N ASN A 82 6.72 1.43 2.34
CA ASN A 82 7.39 0.13 2.41
C ASN A 82 6.40 -1.03 2.21
N LEU A 83 5.18 -0.94 2.75
CA LEU A 83 4.13 -1.92 2.50
C LEU A 83 3.71 -1.94 1.04
N ARG A 84 3.53 -0.79 0.43
CA ARG A 84 3.21 -0.69 -1.01
C ARG A 84 4.27 -1.38 -1.85
N ALA A 85 5.54 -1.08 -1.61
CA ALA A 85 6.64 -1.69 -2.34
C ALA A 85 6.72 -3.20 -2.11
N PHE A 86 6.55 -3.65 -0.87
CA PHE A 86 6.64 -5.07 -0.50
C PHE A 86 5.46 -5.89 -1.06
N ILE A 87 4.23 -5.39 -0.95
CA ILE A 87 3.04 -6.09 -1.47
C ILE A 87 3.08 -6.14 -3.00
N SER A 88 3.58 -5.09 -3.65
CA SER A 88 3.66 -5.04 -5.12
C SER A 88 4.70 -6.02 -5.68
N ASP A 89 5.85 -6.14 -5.05
CA ASP A 89 6.91 -7.08 -5.42
C ASP A 89 7.77 -7.44 -4.20
N PRO A 90 7.40 -8.50 -3.47
CA PRO A 90 8.09 -8.89 -2.25
C PRO A 90 9.59 -9.19 -2.46
N GLN A 91 9.94 -9.83 -3.56
CA GLN A 91 11.34 -10.20 -3.82
C GLN A 91 12.19 -9.01 -4.27
N ALA A 92 11.60 -8.03 -4.93
CA ALA A 92 12.31 -6.78 -5.24
C ALA A 92 12.58 -5.96 -3.97
N LYS A 93 11.63 -5.92 -3.04
CA LYS A 93 11.77 -5.12 -1.80
C LYS A 93 12.68 -5.78 -0.78
N VAL A 94 12.53 -7.09 -0.56
CA VAL A 94 13.36 -7.87 0.37
C VAL A 94 13.80 -9.16 -0.34
N ARG A 95 14.87 -9.05 -1.10
CA ARG A 95 15.37 -10.17 -1.89
C ARG A 95 15.78 -11.34 -1.00
N GLY A 96 15.29 -12.52 -1.33
CA GLY A 96 15.56 -13.74 -0.57
C GLY A 96 14.60 -13.96 0.60
N ASN A 97 13.55 -13.16 0.76
CA ASN A 97 12.50 -13.45 1.72
C ASN A 97 11.78 -14.76 1.36
N ARG A 98 11.17 -15.40 2.36
CA ARG A 98 10.52 -16.71 2.20
C ARG A 98 9.02 -16.64 1.93
N MET A 99 8.45 -15.45 1.70
CA MET A 99 7.03 -15.30 1.38
C MET A 99 6.76 -15.78 -0.06
N PRO A 100 6.01 -16.86 -0.26
CA PRO A 100 5.77 -17.42 -1.59
C PRO A 100 4.62 -16.70 -2.30
N TYR A 101 4.76 -15.38 -2.47
CA TYR A 101 3.76 -14.51 -3.04
C TYR A 101 4.40 -13.66 -4.16
N GLY A 102 3.81 -13.69 -5.35
CA GLY A 102 4.38 -13.03 -6.53
C GLY A 102 4.19 -11.51 -6.57
N GLY A 103 3.33 -10.97 -5.73
CA GLY A 103 3.02 -9.55 -5.70
C GLY A 103 1.64 -9.21 -6.29
N LEU A 104 1.17 -8.02 -5.95
CA LEU A 104 -0.06 -7.42 -6.43
C LEU A 104 0.29 -6.13 -7.16
N THR A 105 0.08 -6.10 -8.49
CA THR A 105 0.59 -5.03 -9.34
C THR A 105 -0.37 -3.86 -9.52
N ASP A 106 -1.67 -4.06 -9.27
CA ASP A 106 -2.64 -2.98 -9.34
C ASP A 106 -2.47 -2.03 -8.16
N PRO A 107 -2.14 -0.75 -8.38
CA PRO A 107 -1.88 0.19 -7.30
C PRO A 107 -3.14 0.55 -6.47
N GLU A 108 -4.33 0.45 -7.04
CA GLU A 108 -5.58 0.68 -6.31
C GLU A 108 -5.85 -0.48 -5.36
N ASP A 109 -5.70 -1.72 -5.83
CA ASP A 109 -5.82 -2.91 -5.00
C ASP A 109 -4.82 -2.91 -3.84
N VAL A 110 -3.57 -2.51 -4.09
CA VAL A 110 -2.55 -2.37 -3.04
C VAL A 110 -2.97 -1.32 -2.02
N ALA A 111 -3.49 -0.19 -2.46
CA ALA A 111 -3.99 0.86 -1.56
C ALA A 111 -5.15 0.38 -0.69
N ASP A 112 -6.07 -0.39 -1.26
CA ASP A 112 -7.23 -0.95 -0.55
C ASP A 112 -6.80 -1.98 0.51
N ILE A 113 -5.85 -2.86 0.18
CA ILE A 113 -5.27 -3.80 1.16
C ILE A 113 -4.59 -3.05 2.31
N ILE A 114 -3.81 -2.02 2.03
CA ILE A 114 -3.14 -1.24 3.08
C ILE A 114 -4.17 -0.56 3.97
N ALA A 115 -5.24 -0.01 3.40
CA ALA A 115 -6.33 0.58 4.17
C ALA A 115 -6.99 -0.46 5.09
N TYR A 116 -7.19 -1.69 4.62
CA TYR A 116 -7.69 -2.78 5.45
C TYR A 116 -6.69 -3.18 6.55
N LEU A 117 -5.39 -3.29 6.24
CA LEU A 117 -4.34 -3.60 7.24
C LEU A 117 -4.33 -2.59 8.40
N LYS A 118 -4.63 -1.32 8.14
CA LYS A 118 -4.75 -0.28 9.18
C LYS A 118 -5.87 -0.56 10.18
N THR A 119 -6.84 -1.37 9.82
CA THR A 119 -7.95 -1.77 10.72
C THR A 119 -7.59 -2.94 11.64
N LEU A 120 -6.52 -3.69 11.35
CA LEU A 120 -6.08 -4.84 12.14
C LEU A 120 -5.29 -4.39 13.37
N LYS A 121 -5.87 -4.61 14.53
CA LYS A 121 -5.28 -4.27 15.84
C LYS A 121 -4.87 -5.51 16.60
#